data_e7e00200b81b3a7504be71f6d9449ff2
#
_entry.id   e7e00200b81b3a7504be71f6d9449ff2
#
_cell.length_a   1.000
_cell.length_b   1.000
_cell.length_c   1.000
_cell.angle_alpha   90.00
_cell.angle_beta   90.00
_cell.angle_gamma   90.00
#
_symmetry.space_group_name_H-M   'P 1'
#
loop_
_entity.id
_entity.type
_entity.pdbx_description
1 polymer ?
#
loop_
_entity_poly.entity_id
_entity_poly.type
_entity_poly.pdbx_seq_one_letter_code
_entity_poly.pdbx_strand_id
1 'polypeptide(L)'
;MKYITLINAVSRLVSVILIFLMVKRSTDVYLYCFLYSFTFILSAIIGLVLANKKYGVEVKLCKFLEIKMALQEAWPLFVSQAMSKVLSGFGVTVLGMTVTSSAVGIYSAIYKIPYTMALFFNPISQATYPDISVAFGKSKESGLKRVKRIACIIVPMFVGAAVVLMLLNKPIVTLLFGDEYSNSSMILAPLCLWFVLSVVNNFLGIQILVASGHQKEYSNAFLISAVMSIVLYFI
;
A
#
# COMPACT_ATOMS: atom_id res chain seq x y z
N MET A 1 -11.42 14.76 2.21
CA MET A 1 -10.68 13.80 3.05
C MET A 1 -11.42 13.49 4.36
N LYS A 2 -11.78 14.48 5.21
CA LYS A 2 -12.41 14.22 6.54
C LYS A 2 -13.63 13.28 6.51
N TYR A 3 -14.53 13.41 5.54
CA TYR A 3 -15.74 12.58 5.45
C TYR A 3 -15.45 11.14 5.06
N ILE A 4 -14.53 10.92 4.13
CA ILE A 4 -14.11 9.55 3.71
C ILE A 4 -13.51 8.81 4.90
N THR A 5 -12.66 9.47 5.67
CA THR A 5 -12.04 8.88 6.86
C THR A 5 -13.09 8.56 7.93
N LEU A 6 -14.04 9.46 8.15
CA LEU A 6 -15.11 9.26 9.12
C LEU A 6 -16.03 8.09 8.72
N ILE A 7 -16.45 8.03 7.45
CA ILE A 7 -17.27 6.93 6.92
C ILE A 7 -16.57 5.59 7.12
N ASN A 8 -15.29 5.51 6.71
CA ASN A 8 -14.53 4.28 6.86
C ASN A 8 -14.32 3.90 8.33
N ALA A 9 -14.08 4.87 9.22
CA ALA A 9 -13.92 4.61 10.65
C ALA A 9 -15.22 4.10 11.27
N VAL A 10 -16.35 4.75 11.00
CA VAL A 10 -17.66 4.31 11.51
C VAL A 10 -18.04 2.93 10.98
N SER A 11 -17.90 2.70 9.67
CA SER A 11 -18.23 1.41 9.07
C SER A 11 -17.38 0.27 9.65
N ARG A 12 -16.09 0.51 9.90
CA ARG A 12 -15.20 -0.48 10.52
C ARG A 12 -15.55 -0.72 11.99
N LEU A 13 -15.85 0.32 12.76
CA LEU A 13 -16.27 0.16 14.15
C LEU A 13 -17.55 -0.65 14.26
N VAL A 14 -18.56 -0.35 13.44
CA VAL A 14 -19.81 -1.13 13.39
C VAL A 14 -19.53 -2.59 13.06
N SER A 15 -18.70 -2.87 12.06
CA SER A 15 -18.32 -4.24 11.70
C SER A 15 -17.60 -4.98 12.82
N VAL A 16 -16.62 -4.34 13.45
CA VAL A 16 -15.90 -4.96 14.57
C VAL A 16 -16.85 -5.32 15.71
N ILE A 17 -17.77 -4.43 16.07
CA ILE A 17 -18.79 -4.68 17.10
C ILE A 17 -19.68 -5.86 16.69
N LEU A 18 -20.17 -5.89 15.44
CA LEU A 18 -21.01 -6.99 14.96
C LEU A 18 -20.26 -8.32 14.93
N ILE A 19 -19.01 -8.34 14.49
CA ILE A 19 -18.17 -9.53 14.49
C ILE A 19 -17.99 -10.04 15.93
N PHE A 20 -17.66 -9.16 16.88
CA PHE A 20 -17.48 -9.54 18.29
C PHE A 20 -18.75 -10.09 18.94
N LEU A 21 -19.92 -9.58 18.55
CA LEU A 21 -21.21 -10.02 19.10
C LEU A 21 -21.70 -11.33 18.48
N MET A 22 -21.47 -11.53 17.19
CA MET A 22 -22.09 -12.60 16.40
C MET A 22 -21.18 -13.79 16.14
N VAL A 23 -19.87 -13.56 15.97
CA VAL A 23 -18.90 -14.63 15.68
C VAL A 23 -18.33 -15.17 16.99
N LYS A 24 -18.80 -16.35 17.42
CA LYS A 24 -18.40 -16.96 18.71
C LYS A 24 -17.73 -18.32 18.56
N ARG A 25 -17.88 -18.98 17.42
CA ARG A 25 -17.38 -20.33 17.16
C ARG A 25 -16.48 -20.36 15.94
N SER A 26 -15.54 -21.29 15.90
CA SER A 26 -14.67 -21.50 14.73
C SER A 26 -15.43 -21.93 13.46
N THR A 27 -16.67 -22.39 13.61
CA THR A 27 -17.57 -22.73 12.49
C THR A 27 -18.23 -21.52 11.84
N ASP A 28 -18.20 -20.36 12.49
CA ASP A 28 -18.89 -19.14 12.04
C ASP A 28 -18.09 -18.35 10.98
N VAL A 29 -17.17 -19.03 10.26
CA VAL A 29 -16.32 -18.40 9.22
C VAL A 29 -17.16 -17.75 8.13
N TYR A 30 -18.26 -18.39 7.69
CA TYR A 30 -19.15 -17.79 6.68
C TYR A 30 -19.81 -16.51 7.17
N LEU A 31 -20.22 -16.47 8.43
CA LEU A 31 -20.80 -15.28 9.05
C LEU A 31 -19.77 -14.16 9.16
N TYR A 32 -18.53 -14.48 9.53
CA TYR A 32 -17.42 -13.53 9.53
C TYR A 32 -17.18 -12.93 8.14
N CYS A 33 -17.10 -13.77 7.10
CA CYS A 33 -16.91 -13.30 5.73
C CYS A 33 -18.06 -12.39 5.27
N PHE A 34 -19.30 -12.73 5.63
CA PHE A 34 -20.48 -11.91 5.31
C PHE A 34 -20.41 -10.55 6.01
N LEU A 35 -20.17 -10.53 7.33
CA LEU A 35 -20.07 -9.29 8.09
C LEU A 35 -18.90 -8.40 7.63
N TYR A 36 -17.77 -9.02 7.29
CA TYR A 36 -16.63 -8.29 6.73
C TYR A 36 -16.97 -7.64 5.37
N SER A 37 -17.63 -8.38 4.49
CA SER A 37 -18.09 -7.84 3.20
C SER A 37 -19.16 -6.76 3.35
N PHE A 38 -20.05 -6.90 4.33
CA PHE A 38 -21.08 -5.93 4.66
C PHE A 38 -20.48 -4.55 5.04
N THR A 39 -19.28 -4.51 5.62
CA THR A 39 -18.56 -3.25 5.91
C THR A 39 -18.37 -2.39 4.67
N PHE A 40 -18.01 -3.01 3.54
CA PHE A 40 -17.78 -2.29 2.29
C PHE A 40 -19.09 -1.78 1.70
N ILE A 41 -20.16 -2.56 1.78
CA ILE A 41 -21.51 -2.16 1.33
C ILE A 41 -21.99 -0.97 2.17
N LEU A 42 -21.86 -1.03 3.48
CA LEU A 42 -22.25 0.05 4.39
C LEU A 42 -21.46 1.34 4.10
N SER A 43 -20.15 1.22 3.93
CA SER A 43 -19.28 2.34 3.58
C SER A 43 -19.67 2.97 2.23
N ALA A 44 -19.99 2.16 1.23
CA ALA A 44 -20.42 2.62 -0.07
C ALA A 44 -21.77 3.37 -0.01
N ILE A 45 -22.76 2.81 0.68
CA ILE A 45 -24.10 3.45 0.84
C ILE A 45 -23.96 4.80 1.55
N ILE A 46 -23.26 4.86 2.69
CA ILE A 46 -23.06 6.10 3.42
C ILE A 46 -22.31 7.12 2.55
N GLY A 47 -21.29 6.68 1.81
CA GLY A 47 -20.54 7.51 0.88
C GLY A 47 -21.39 8.12 -0.21
N LEU A 48 -22.23 7.31 -0.87
CA LEU A 48 -23.17 7.78 -1.91
C LEU A 48 -24.22 8.76 -1.37
N VAL A 49 -24.81 8.46 -0.22
CA VAL A 49 -25.79 9.34 0.43
C VAL A 49 -25.17 10.70 0.78
N LEU A 50 -23.93 10.70 1.31
CA LEU A 50 -23.23 11.94 1.61
C LEU A 50 -22.80 12.71 0.35
N ALA A 51 -22.37 12.04 -0.69
CA ALA A 51 -22.02 12.64 -1.96
C ALA A 51 -23.22 13.33 -2.60
N ASN A 52 -24.39 12.66 -2.59
CA ASN A 52 -25.64 13.25 -3.10
C ASN A 52 -26.08 14.45 -2.26
N LYS A 53 -26.21 14.29 -0.92
CA LYS A 53 -26.73 15.35 -0.05
C LYS A 53 -25.83 16.59 0.04
N LYS A 54 -24.50 16.40 0.02
CA LYS A 54 -23.56 17.50 0.27
C LYS A 54 -22.98 18.13 -1.00
N TYR A 55 -22.81 17.35 -2.05
CA TYR A 55 -22.17 17.79 -3.29
C TYR A 55 -23.11 17.73 -4.50
N GLY A 56 -24.39 17.37 -4.31
CA GLY A 56 -25.36 17.29 -5.40
C GLY A 56 -24.99 16.29 -6.50
N VAL A 57 -24.17 15.28 -6.16
CA VAL A 57 -23.74 14.25 -7.13
C VAL A 57 -24.94 13.36 -7.45
N GLU A 58 -25.50 13.51 -8.64
CA GLU A 58 -26.53 12.62 -9.15
C GLU A 58 -25.90 11.35 -9.70
N VAL A 59 -26.42 10.20 -9.28
CA VAL A 59 -26.03 8.90 -9.85
C VAL A 59 -26.77 8.74 -11.17
N LYS A 60 -26.09 9.01 -12.29
CA LYS A 60 -26.62 8.81 -13.65
C LYS A 60 -25.90 7.64 -14.31
N LEU A 61 -26.62 6.88 -15.09
CA LEU A 61 -26.04 5.86 -15.96
C LEU A 61 -25.27 6.57 -17.08
N CYS A 62 -23.93 6.41 -17.06
CA CYS A 62 -23.07 6.95 -18.10
C CYS A 62 -23.28 6.20 -19.43
N LYS A 63 -23.09 6.91 -20.55
CA LYS A 63 -23.08 6.28 -21.87
C LYS A 63 -21.86 5.37 -22.01
N PHE A 64 -22.02 4.27 -22.72
CA PHE A 64 -20.94 3.28 -22.92
C PHE A 64 -19.64 3.91 -23.45
N LEU A 65 -19.75 4.93 -24.31
CA LEU A 65 -18.61 5.63 -24.87
C LEU A 65 -17.81 6.42 -23.79
N GLU A 66 -18.50 7.06 -22.84
CA GLU A 66 -17.87 7.78 -21.72
C GLU A 66 -17.13 6.83 -20.80
N ILE A 67 -17.73 5.65 -20.52
CA ILE A 67 -17.10 4.58 -19.76
C ILE A 67 -15.82 4.09 -20.45
N LYS A 68 -15.89 3.87 -21.79
CA LYS A 68 -14.74 3.43 -22.59
C LYS A 68 -13.59 4.44 -22.55
N MET A 69 -13.88 5.73 -22.71
CA MET A 69 -12.86 6.78 -22.64
C MET A 69 -12.21 6.84 -21.26
N ALA A 70 -13.01 6.82 -20.19
CA ALA A 70 -12.49 6.81 -18.82
C ALA A 70 -11.60 5.59 -18.52
N LEU A 71 -11.98 4.41 -19.04
CA LEU A 71 -11.17 3.20 -18.91
C LEU A 71 -9.85 3.30 -19.68
N GLN A 72 -9.86 3.88 -20.88
CA GLN A 72 -8.62 4.09 -21.66
C GLN A 72 -7.65 5.05 -20.97
N GLU A 73 -8.14 6.12 -20.36
CA GLU A 73 -7.33 7.05 -19.57
C GLU A 73 -6.78 6.41 -18.29
N ALA A 74 -7.58 5.59 -17.63
CA ALA A 74 -7.18 4.91 -16.40
C ALA A 74 -6.27 3.69 -16.64
N TRP A 75 -6.24 3.14 -17.88
CA TRP A 75 -5.56 1.89 -18.20
C TRP A 75 -4.07 1.84 -17.80
N PRO A 76 -3.23 2.87 -18.07
CA PRO A 76 -1.82 2.85 -17.68
C PRO A 76 -1.62 2.75 -16.17
N LEU A 77 -2.46 3.47 -15.41
CA LEU A 77 -2.41 3.41 -13.93
C LEU A 77 -2.89 2.06 -13.39
N PHE A 78 -3.93 1.49 -14.01
CA PHE A 78 -4.41 0.15 -13.67
C PHE A 78 -3.33 -0.90 -13.88
N VAL A 79 -2.67 -0.91 -15.03
CA VAL A 79 -1.59 -1.86 -15.35
C VAL A 79 -0.44 -1.72 -14.35
N SER A 80 -0.02 -0.52 -14.01
CA SER A 80 1.04 -0.29 -13.02
C SER A 80 0.66 -0.81 -11.64
N GLN A 81 -0.57 -0.58 -11.20
CA GLN A 81 -1.07 -1.07 -9.91
C GLN A 81 -1.23 -2.60 -9.90
N ALA A 82 -1.73 -3.18 -10.98
CA ALA A 82 -1.86 -4.63 -11.12
C ALA A 82 -0.48 -5.31 -11.08
N MET A 83 0.48 -4.80 -11.84
CA MET A 83 1.86 -5.31 -11.82
C MET A 83 2.50 -5.17 -10.45
N SER A 84 2.29 -4.07 -9.75
CA SER A 84 2.77 -3.88 -8.37
C SER A 84 2.24 -4.96 -7.43
N LYS A 85 0.96 -5.32 -7.55
CA LYS A 85 0.34 -6.37 -6.72
C LYS A 85 0.85 -7.77 -7.08
N VAL A 86 0.98 -8.04 -8.37
CA VAL A 86 1.56 -9.31 -8.84
C VAL A 86 2.98 -9.48 -8.31
N LEU A 87 3.83 -8.47 -8.46
CA LEU A 87 5.22 -8.53 -8.00
C LEU A 87 5.33 -8.67 -6.48
N SER A 88 4.46 -7.99 -5.71
CA SER A 88 4.47 -8.12 -4.24
C SER A 88 4.17 -9.54 -3.77
N GLY A 89 3.33 -10.28 -4.50
CA GLY A 89 2.98 -11.67 -4.20
C GLY A 89 3.91 -12.70 -4.85
N PHE A 90 4.49 -12.34 -6.00
CA PHE A 90 5.23 -13.27 -6.84
C PHE A 90 6.49 -13.82 -6.14
N GLY A 91 7.22 -12.99 -5.42
CA GLY A 91 8.39 -13.42 -4.66
C GLY A 91 8.09 -14.51 -3.63
N VAL A 92 6.97 -14.38 -2.90
CA VAL A 92 6.52 -15.40 -1.94
C VAL A 92 6.09 -16.68 -2.67
N THR A 93 5.45 -16.56 -3.84
CA THR A 93 5.01 -17.69 -4.64
C THR A 93 6.22 -18.49 -5.18
N VAL A 94 7.21 -17.80 -5.74
CA VAL A 94 8.46 -18.46 -6.23
C VAL A 94 9.22 -19.08 -5.07
N LEU A 95 9.32 -18.40 -3.93
CA LEU A 95 9.93 -18.98 -2.74
C LEU A 95 9.20 -20.26 -2.31
N GLY A 96 7.87 -20.28 -2.39
CA GLY A 96 7.06 -21.48 -2.08
C GLY A 96 7.26 -22.67 -3.04
N MET A 97 7.78 -22.42 -4.24
CA MET A 97 8.14 -23.47 -5.20
C MET A 97 9.53 -24.05 -4.93
N THR A 98 10.41 -23.33 -4.25
CA THR A 98 11.83 -23.69 -4.09
C THR A 98 12.20 -24.15 -2.69
N VAL A 99 11.45 -23.73 -1.67
CA VAL A 99 11.73 -24.07 -0.25
C VAL A 99 10.53 -24.66 0.46
N THR A 100 10.74 -25.16 1.68
CA THR A 100 9.69 -25.77 2.50
C THR A 100 8.62 -24.76 2.94
N SER A 101 7.38 -25.20 3.15
CA SER A 101 6.28 -24.38 3.63
C SER A 101 6.61 -23.67 4.95
N SER A 102 7.41 -24.29 5.82
CA SER A 102 7.88 -23.70 7.08
C SER A 102 8.77 -22.49 6.82
N ALA A 103 9.72 -22.60 5.89
CA ALA A 103 10.61 -21.48 5.52
C ALA A 103 9.83 -20.31 4.91
N VAL A 104 8.83 -20.59 4.06
CA VAL A 104 7.91 -19.55 3.51
C VAL A 104 7.12 -18.87 4.63
N GLY A 105 6.67 -19.65 5.62
CA GLY A 105 5.96 -19.13 6.79
C GLY A 105 6.84 -18.16 7.60
N ILE A 106 8.08 -18.55 7.89
CA ILE A 106 9.05 -17.72 8.62
C ILE A 106 9.35 -16.43 7.84
N TYR A 107 9.66 -16.54 6.55
CA TYR A 107 9.91 -15.37 5.69
C TYR A 107 8.70 -14.43 5.69
N SER A 108 7.50 -14.97 5.46
CA SER A 108 6.26 -14.17 5.38
C SER A 108 5.93 -13.47 6.70
N ALA A 109 6.22 -14.12 7.83
CA ALA A 109 6.04 -13.53 9.15
C ALA A 109 7.01 -12.34 9.35
N ILE A 110 8.30 -12.54 9.11
CA ILE A 110 9.32 -11.49 9.28
C ILE A 110 9.10 -10.36 8.27
N TYR A 111 8.70 -10.63 7.04
CA TYR A 111 8.39 -9.63 6.02
C TYR A 111 7.26 -8.67 6.45
N LYS A 112 6.31 -9.13 7.26
CA LYS A 112 5.22 -8.27 7.76
C LYS A 112 5.72 -7.08 8.57
N ILE A 113 6.89 -7.17 9.24
CA ILE A 113 7.44 -6.07 10.05
C ILE A 113 7.75 -4.85 9.17
N PRO A 114 8.70 -4.91 8.21
CA PRO A 114 9.02 -3.76 7.36
C PRO A 114 7.89 -3.38 6.43
N TYR A 115 7.06 -4.34 6.01
CA TYR A 115 5.85 -4.06 5.23
C TYR A 115 4.85 -3.19 5.99
N THR A 116 4.57 -3.50 7.26
CA THR A 116 3.69 -2.70 8.10
C THR A 116 4.27 -1.29 8.31
N MET A 117 5.58 -1.18 8.51
CA MET A 117 6.25 0.12 8.60
C MET A 117 6.11 0.93 7.30
N ALA A 118 6.21 0.28 6.14
CA ALA A 118 5.99 0.94 4.84
C ALA A 118 4.53 1.43 4.68
N LEU A 119 3.55 0.75 5.27
CA LEU A 119 2.16 1.21 5.25
C LEU A 119 1.95 2.53 5.99
N PHE A 120 2.73 2.83 7.04
CA PHE A 120 2.67 4.12 7.73
C PHE A 120 3.13 5.29 6.85
N PHE A 121 3.90 5.02 5.81
CA PHE A 121 4.30 6.04 4.85
C PHE A 121 3.15 6.47 3.92
N ASN A 122 2.18 5.59 3.62
CA ASN A 122 1.09 5.89 2.69
C ASN A 122 0.26 7.14 3.06
N PRO A 123 -0.18 7.33 4.33
CA PRO A 123 -0.88 8.56 4.72
C PRO A 123 -0.02 9.81 4.53
N ILE A 124 1.28 9.73 4.79
CA ILE A 124 2.23 10.84 4.62
C ILE A 124 2.33 11.19 3.13
N SER A 125 2.52 10.19 2.28
CA SER A 125 2.57 10.35 0.82
C SER A 125 1.28 10.99 0.28
N GLN A 126 0.12 10.51 0.71
CA GLN A 126 -1.18 11.06 0.31
C GLN A 126 -1.42 12.49 0.81
N ALA A 127 -0.94 12.83 2.00
CA ALA A 127 -1.09 14.18 2.55
C ALA A 127 -0.17 15.20 1.86
N THR A 128 1.02 14.78 1.43
CA THR A 128 2.01 15.66 0.79
C THR A 128 1.81 15.82 -0.71
N TYR A 129 1.21 14.83 -1.38
CA TYR A 129 1.02 14.80 -2.83
C TYR A 129 0.30 16.04 -3.40
N PRO A 130 -0.84 16.52 -2.86
CA PRO A 130 -1.54 17.69 -3.40
C PRO A 130 -0.69 18.96 -3.38
N ASP A 131 0.06 19.17 -2.29
CA ASP A 131 0.92 20.33 -2.12
C ASP A 131 2.10 20.30 -3.11
N ILE A 132 2.69 19.15 -3.33
CA ILE A 132 3.75 18.94 -4.32
C ILE A 132 3.22 19.13 -5.74
N SER A 133 2.05 18.58 -6.07
CA SER A 133 1.42 18.72 -7.38
C SER A 133 1.13 20.17 -7.72
N VAL A 134 0.60 20.95 -6.77
CA VAL A 134 0.39 22.40 -6.93
C VAL A 134 1.73 23.12 -7.15
N ALA A 135 2.79 22.73 -6.45
CA ALA A 135 4.12 23.32 -6.64
C ALA A 135 4.70 23.03 -8.04
N PHE A 136 4.51 21.82 -8.58
CA PHE A 136 4.89 21.49 -9.97
C PHE A 136 4.06 22.26 -11.00
N GLY A 137 2.78 22.53 -10.71
CA GLY A 137 1.93 23.36 -11.55
C GLY A 137 2.44 24.83 -11.69
N LYS A 138 3.23 25.31 -10.71
CA LYS A 138 3.86 26.65 -10.79
C LYS A 138 5.16 26.62 -11.58
N SER A 139 6.08 25.73 -11.26
CA SER A 139 7.33 25.49 -11.99
C SER A 139 7.96 24.16 -11.54
N LYS A 140 8.76 23.55 -12.44
CA LYS A 140 9.54 22.35 -12.15
C LYS A 140 10.47 22.55 -10.94
N GLU A 141 11.12 23.70 -10.87
CA GLU A 141 12.04 24.04 -9.79
C GLU A 141 11.32 24.13 -8.42
N SER A 142 10.16 24.78 -8.39
CA SER A 142 9.31 24.88 -7.20
C SER A 142 8.88 23.49 -6.71
N GLY A 143 8.45 22.62 -7.62
CA GLY A 143 8.07 21.25 -7.32
C GLY A 143 9.23 20.45 -6.71
N LEU A 144 10.39 20.45 -7.38
CA LEU A 144 11.57 19.73 -6.89
C LEU A 144 12.06 20.25 -5.54
N LYS A 145 12.05 21.58 -5.33
CA LYS A 145 12.39 22.18 -4.04
C LYS A 145 11.45 21.73 -2.92
N ARG A 146 10.15 21.61 -3.24
CA ARG A 146 9.16 21.12 -2.29
C ARG A 146 9.37 19.65 -1.93
N VAL A 147 9.57 18.79 -2.93
CA VAL A 147 9.90 17.38 -2.74
C VAL A 147 11.16 17.23 -1.89
N LYS A 148 12.25 17.93 -2.26
CA LYS A 148 13.52 17.87 -1.51
C LYS A 148 13.34 18.22 -0.03
N ARG A 149 12.60 19.30 0.27
CA ARG A 149 12.34 19.72 1.66
C ARG A 149 11.63 18.64 2.46
N ILE A 150 10.61 18.00 1.89
CA ILE A 150 9.84 16.94 2.55
C ILE A 150 10.69 15.67 2.68
N ALA A 151 11.37 15.27 1.60
CA ALA A 151 12.21 14.09 1.58
C ALA A 151 13.38 14.17 2.59
N CYS A 152 14.00 15.35 2.74
CA CYS A 152 15.08 15.55 3.74
C CYS A 152 14.64 15.34 5.19
N ILE A 153 13.35 15.39 5.49
CA ILE A 153 12.79 15.10 6.83
C ILE A 153 12.35 13.64 6.89
N ILE A 154 11.57 13.22 5.91
CA ILE A 154 10.89 11.92 5.95
C ILE A 154 11.87 10.77 5.71
N VAL A 155 12.75 10.86 4.71
CA VAL A 155 13.69 9.76 4.40
C VAL A 155 14.61 9.43 5.59
N PRO A 156 15.28 10.40 6.25
CA PRO A 156 16.08 10.09 7.42
C PRO A 156 15.31 9.47 8.58
N MET A 157 14.05 9.88 8.78
CA MET A 157 13.19 9.29 9.81
C MET A 157 12.94 7.79 9.53
N PHE A 158 12.64 7.42 8.28
CA PHE A 158 12.42 6.03 7.89
C PHE A 158 13.73 5.22 7.84
N VAL A 159 14.85 5.85 7.48
CA VAL A 159 16.19 5.24 7.60
C VAL A 159 16.51 4.95 9.07
N GLY A 160 16.26 5.90 9.97
CA GLY A 160 16.42 5.69 11.41
C GLY A 160 15.58 4.53 11.94
N ALA A 161 14.31 4.43 11.52
CA ALA A 161 13.45 3.31 11.86
C ALA A 161 14.01 1.97 11.34
N ALA A 162 14.52 1.94 10.10
CA ALA A 162 15.16 0.75 9.53
C ALA A 162 16.41 0.33 10.31
N VAL A 163 17.25 1.29 10.70
CA VAL A 163 18.45 1.03 11.54
C VAL A 163 18.05 0.45 12.89
N VAL A 164 17.03 1.00 13.54
CA VAL A 164 16.51 0.45 14.81
C VAL A 164 16.00 -0.98 14.63
N LEU A 165 15.24 -1.25 13.56
CA LEU A 165 14.78 -2.60 13.24
C LEU A 165 15.95 -3.57 12.98
N MET A 166 17.02 -3.12 12.33
CA MET A 166 18.22 -3.93 12.08
C MET A 166 18.98 -4.23 13.36
N LEU A 167 19.16 -3.23 14.21
CA LEU A 167 19.89 -3.39 15.49
C LEU A 167 19.11 -4.26 16.48
N LEU A 168 17.78 -4.14 16.49
CA LEU A 168 16.89 -4.87 17.37
C LEU A 168 16.20 -6.06 16.68
N ASN A 169 16.79 -6.61 15.60
CA ASN A 169 16.16 -7.65 14.81
C ASN A 169 15.75 -8.89 15.65
N LYS A 170 16.68 -9.41 16.45
CA LYS A 170 16.44 -10.59 17.29
C LYS A 170 15.38 -10.35 18.34
N PRO A 171 15.47 -9.32 19.23
CA PRO A 171 14.44 -9.08 20.25
C PRO A 171 13.06 -8.78 19.65
N ILE A 172 13.00 -8.05 18.53
CA ILE A 172 11.72 -7.74 17.87
C ILE A 172 11.07 -9.01 17.30
N VAL A 173 11.84 -9.83 16.57
CA VAL A 173 11.33 -11.06 15.98
C VAL A 173 10.87 -12.03 17.06
N THR A 174 11.68 -12.20 18.12
CA THR A 174 11.32 -13.08 19.25
C THR A 174 10.07 -12.59 19.98
N LEU A 175 9.97 -11.28 20.22
CA LEU A 175 8.80 -10.70 20.91
C LEU A 175 7.49 -10.89 20.10
N LEU A 176 7.56 -10.75 18.77
CA LEU A 176 6.36 -10.78 17.92
C LEU A 176 5.95 -12.19 17.49
N PHE A 177 6.91 -13.10 17.32
CA PHE A 177 6.66 -14.41 16.70
C PHE A 177 7.11 -15.59 17.59
N GLY A 178 7.87 -15.32 18.65
CA GLY A 178 8.38 -16.36 19.55
C GLY A 178 9.81 -16.80 19.24
N ASP A 179 10.38 -17.61 20.13
CA ASP A 179 11.78 -18.03 20.08
C ASP A 179 12.13 -18.88 18.85
N GLU A 180 11.15 -19.61 18.31
CA GLU A 180 11.34 -20.43 17.10
C GLU A 180 11.81 -19.60 15.89
N TYR A 181 11.44 -18.32 15.82
CA TYR A 181 11.79 -17.40 14.74
C TYR A 181 13.12 -16.68 14.97
N SER A 182 13.70 -16.76 16.18
CA SER A 182 14.90 -16.03 16.59
C SER A 182 16.11 -16.31 15.68
N ASN A 183 16.31 -17.57 15.28
CA ASN A 183 17.42 -17.96 14.42
C ASN A 183 17.32 -17.37 12.99
N SER A 184 16.14 -17.00 12.56
CA SER A 184 15.87 -16.43 11.24
C SER A 184 15.79 -14.90 11.25
N SER A 185 16.06 -14.25 12.40
CA SER A 185 15.95 -12.79 12.57
C SER A 185 16.83 -12.00 11.59
N MET A 186 17.95 -12.56 11.12
CA MET A 186 18.84 -11.91 10.15
C MET A 186 18.16 -11.64 8.78
N ILE A 187 17.07 -12.35 8.46
CA ILE A 187 16.26 -12.06 7.26
C ILE A 187 15.71 -10.63 7.30
N LEU A 188 15.52 -10.06 8.49
CA LEU A 188 15.01 -8.70 8.63
C LEU A 188 15.97 -7.65 8.04
N ALA A 189 17.27 -7.87 8.03
CA ALA A 189 18.25 -6.90 7.55
C ALA A 189 18.08 -6.54 6.04
N PRO A 190 18.05 -7.48 5.09
CA PRO A 190 17.77 -7.15 3.69
C PRO A 190 16.37 -6.60 3.48
N LEU A 191 15.39 -7.00 4.29
CA LEU A 191 14.04 -6.48 4.21
C LEU A 191 13.93 -5.03 4.71
N CYS A 192 14.78 -4.60 5.65
CA CYS A 192 14.90 -3.19 6.04
C CYS A 192 15.47 -2.33 4.91
N LEU A 193 16.41 -2.85 4.12
CA LEU A 193 16.89 -2.16 2.91
C LEU A 193 15.75 -1.98 1.89
N TRP A 194 14.98 -3.05 1.62
CA TRP A 194 13.79 -2.96 0.77
C TRP A 194 12.81 -1.90 1.28
N PHE A 195 12.57 -1.82 2.58
CA PHE A 195 11.69 -0.83 3.19
C PHE A 195 12.15 0.61 2.91
N VAL A 196 13.43 0.93 3.13
CA VAL A 196 13.99 2.26 2.85
C VAL A 196 13.89 2.58 1.36
N LEU A 197 14.27 1.63 0.48
CA LEU A 197 14.19 1.81 -0.96
C LEU A 197 12.75 2.00 -1.45
N SER A 198 11.76 1.39 -0.82
CA SER A 198 10.35 1.59 -1.16
C SER A 198 9.88 3.03 -0.88
N VAL A 199 10.35 3.63 0.22
CA VAL A 199 10.07 5.04 0.54
C VAL A 199 10.73 5.98 -0.46
N VAL A 200 12.01 5.74 -0.80
CA VAL A 200 12.74 6.53 -1.81
C VAL A 200 12.07 6.41 -3.17
N ASN A 201 11.69 5.19 -3.58
CA ASN A 201 10.97 4.94 -4.83
C ASN A 201 9.62 5.68 -4.89
N ASN A 202 8.90 5.79 -3.79
CA ASN A 202 7.66 6.57 -3.75
C ASN A 202 7.93 8.07 -4.01
N PHE A 203 9.00 8.63 -3.44
CA PHE A 203 9.38 10.02 -3.71
C PHE A 203 9.75 10.23 -5.19
N LEU A 204 10.55 9.35 -5.78
CA LEU A 204 10.96 9.44 -7.18
C LEU A 204 9.78 9.20 -8.14
N GLY A 205 9.00 8.15 -7.90
CA GLY A 205 7.89 7.74 -8.76
C GLY A 205 6.66 8.63 -8.59
N ILE A 206 6.05 8.59 -7.41
CA ILE A 206 4.75 9.25 -7.19
C ILE A 206 4.92 10.75 -6.96
N GLN A 207 5.81 11.15 -6.08
CA GLN A 207 5.94 12.57 -5.70
C GLN A 207 6.65 13.42 -6.76
N ILE A 208 7.51 12.84 -7.62
CA ILE A 208 8.16 13.56 -8.72
C ILE A 208 7.47 13.25 -10.05
N LEU A 209 7.55 12.00 -10.55
CA LEU A 209 7.09 11.69 -11.91
C LEU A 209 5.57 11.87 -12.05
N VAL A 210 4.77 11.26 -11.18
CA VAL A 210 3.31 11.36 -11.28
C VAL A 210 2.84 12.78 -10.99
N ALA A 211 3.37 13.45 -9.96
CA ALA A 211 2.98 14.81 -9.60
C ALA A 211 3.38 15.85 -10.63
N SER A 212 4.42 15.59 -11.45
CA SER A 212 4.84 16.46 -12.57
C SER A 212 4.17 16.13 -13.91
N GLY A 213 3.22 15.18 -13.94
CA GLY A 213 2.48 14.79 -15.14
C GLY A 213 3.14 13.71 -16.00
N HIS A 214 4.28 13.14 -15.57
CA HIS A 214 5.03 12.09 -16.29
C HIS A 214 4.58 10.68 -15.87
N GLN A 215 3.26 10.44 -15.93
CA GLN A 215 2.67 9.15 -15.51
C GLN A 215 3.06 7.98 -16.41
N LYS A 216 3.25 8.25 -17.72
CA LYS A 216 3.65 7.22 -18.69
C LYS A 216 5.07 6.73 -18.42
N GLU A 217 5.99 7.64 -18.13
CA GLU A 217 7.37 7.33 -17.80
C GLU A 217 7.47 6.53 -16.50
N TYR A 218 6.69 6.90 -15.50
CA TYR A 218 6.55 6.12 -14.25
C TYR A 218 6.05 4.70 -14.54
N SER A 219 5.00 4.56 -15.34
CA SER A 219 4.42 3.26 -15.70
C SER A 219 5.43 2.39 -16.46
N ASN A 220 6.15 2.96 -17.43
CA ASN A 220 7.15 2.26 -18.21
C ASN A 220 8.33 1.80 -17.34
N ALA A 221 8.87 2.68 -16.49
CA ALA A 221 9.94 2.32 -15.56
C ALA A 221 9.52 1.19 -14.62
N PHE A 222 8.28 1.23 -14.16
CA PHE A 222 7.71 0.18 -13.31
C PHE A 222 7.59 -1.17 -14.05
N LEU A 223 7.09 -1.15 -15.30
CA LEU A 223 6.98 -2.36 -16.13
C LEU A 223 8.34 -3.00 -16.41
N ILE A 224 9.34 -2.18 -16.76
CA ILE A 224 10.71 -2.67 -16.99
C ILE A 224 11.25 -3.32 -15.70
N SER A 225 11.11 -2.64 -14.57
CA SER A 225 11.53 -3.19 -13.27
C SER A 225 10.82 -4.48 -12.92
N ALA A 226 9.53 -4.60 -13.28
CA ALA A 226 8.72 -5.78 -13.07
C ALA A 226 9.24 -6.98 -13.87
N VAL A 227 9.50 -6.78 -15.16
CA VAL A 227 10.06 -7.82 -16.04
C VAL A 227 11.44 -8.26 -15.55
N MET A 228 12.32 -7.30 -15.21
CA MET A 228 13.63 -7.61 -14.66
C MET A 228 13.55 -8.41 -13.34
N SER A 229 12.62 -8.05 -12.45
CA SER A 229 12.42 -8.78 -11.19
C SER A 229 12.00 -10.23 -11.43
N ILE A 230 11.07 -10.45 -12.37
CA ILE A 230 10.63 -11.82 -12.73
C ILE A 230 11.80 -12.64 -13.23
N VAL A 231 12.63 -12.09 -14.12
CA VAL A 231 13.82 -12.79 -14.63
C VAL A 231 14.79 -13.13 -13.49
N LEU A 232 15.05 -12.17 -12.59
CA LEU A 232 15.95 -12.37 -11.45
C LEU A 232 15.46 -13.41 -10.43
N TYR A 233 14.16 -13.66 -10.34
CA TYR A 233 13.63 -14.70 -9.46
C TYR A 233 13.89 -16.13 -9.97
N PHE A 234 14.21 -16.30 -11.24
CA PHE A 234 14.50 -17.61 -11.85
C PHE A 234 15.99 -17.88 -12.11
N ILE A 235 16.88 -16.97 -11.71
CA ILE A 235 18.33 -17.11 -11.72
C ILE A 235 18.83 -17.45 -10.31
#